data_59d47926b8eaa7ef06dc8a0da840e930
#
_entry.id   59d47926b8eaa7ef06dc8a0da840e930
#
_cell.length_a   1.000
_cell.length_b   1.000
_cell.length_c   1.000
_cell.angle_alpha   90.00
_cell.angle_beta   90.00
_cell.angle_gamma   90.00
#
_symmetry.space_group_name_H-M   'P 1'
#
loop_
_entity.id
_entity.type
_entity.pdbx_description
1 polymer ?
#
loop_
_entity_poly.entity_id
_entity_poly.type
_entity_poly.pdbx_seq_one_letter_code
_entity_poly.pdbx_strand_id
1 'polypeptide(L)'
;MYKTLAALSICTALALPGASFAVDYSDDIRKNDYKWFTFNLMQSINNRIPFGFQDDTYFEMEFGGRSGWLDLYGYLDVFDVLNSSNSDRNKPEGSNDFADNFFFKFAPRASLDAITGKDLSFGPVQELYISTVTNVGDNALFEHYIGIGSDVQVPWFGKMGLNTYARYVRENFGADNESEWDGYMISTNWFKPWYTLSSGDFITYQGYLDYKFGASKISDDINRTTTAVEWFNGLYYHTPQWAFGYGLKYYHNMALFKDGGFAGDTTGWGHYFSANYKF
;
A
#
# COMPACT_ATOMS: atom_id res chain seq x y z
N MET A 1 -45.77 -13.21 3.04
CA MET A 1 -44.56 -13.17 2.17
C MET A 1 -43.63 -12.08 2.74
N TYR A 2 -42.83 -12.46 3.74
CA TYR A 2 -41.93 -11.54 4.44
C TYR A 2 -40.56 -11.67 3.83
N LYS A 3 -40.05 -10.57 3.22
CA LYS A 3 -38.68 -10.46 2.77
C LYS A 3 -37.81 -10.07 3.98
N THR A 4 -37.04 -11.01 4.48
CA THR A 4 -36.00 -10.77 5.46
C THR A 4 -34.87 -9.98 4.80
N LEU A 5 -34.73 -8.71 5.17
CA LEU A 5 -33.51 -7.95 4.91
C LEU A 5 -32.42 -8.55 5.81
N ALA A 6 -31.41 -9.15 5.19
CA ALA A 6 -30.17 -9.48 5.86
C ALA A 6 -29.45 -8.17 6.17
N ALA A 7 -29.41 -7.80 7.43
CA ALA A 7 -28.57 -6.72 7.93
C ALA A 7 -27.11 -7.13 7.74
N LEU A 8 -26.39 -6.39 6.87
CA LEU A 8 -24.95 -6.47 6.73
C LEU A 8 -24.36 -5.91 8.03
N SER A 9 -23.98 -6.80 8.92
CA SER A 9 -23.22 -6.43 10.12
C SER A 9 -21.83 -6.03 9.68
N ILE A 10 -21.60 -4.72 9.51
CA ILE A 10 -20.28 -4.14 9.48
C ILE A 10 -19.73 -4.36 10.90
N CYS A 11 -18.89 -5.37 11.09
CA CYS A 11 -18.09 -5.49 12.29
C CYS A 11 -17.13 -4.30 12.35
N THR A 12 -17.60 -3.19 12.91
CA THR A 12 -16.74 -2.20 13.52
C THR A 12 -16.05 -2.92 14.69
N ALA A 13 -14.86 -3.43 14.45
CA ALA A 13 -13.95 -3.78 15.53
C ALA A 13 -13.61 -2.48 16.25
N LEU A 14 -14.45 -2.10 17.21
CA LEU A 14 -14.11 -1.13 18.24
C LEU A 14 -12.92 -1.74 19.00
N ALA A 15 -11.72 -1.40 18.58
CA ALA A 15 -10.52 -1.67 19.35
C ALA A 15 -10.59 -0.84 20.62
N LEU A 16 -11.18 -1.41 21.67
CA LEU A 16 -10.94 -0.95 23.03
C LEU A 16 -9.41 -1.02 23.27
N PRO A 17 -8.81 -0.05 23.95
CA PRO A 17 -7.42 -0.16 24.39
C PRO A 17 -7.36 -1.21 25.51
N GLY A 18 -7.30 -2.45 25.16
CA GLY A 18 -7.22 -3.61 26.04
C GLY A 18 -6.34 -4.64 25.39
N ALA A 19 -5.65 -5.43 26.19
CA ALA A 19 -4.65 -6.41 25.83
C ALA A 19 -4.84 -7.00 24.43
N SER A 20 -3.88 -6.77 23.58
CA SER A 20 -3.81 -7.40 22.26
C SER A 20 -3.60 -8.89 22.47
N PHE A 21 -4.60 -9.67 22.08
CA PHE A 21 -4.48 -11.12 22.09
C PHE A 21 -3.98 -11.57 20.70
N ALA A 22 -3.14 -12.60 20.70
CA ALA A 22 -2.80 -13.32 19.49
C ALA A 22 -4.07 -13.76 18.75
N VAL A 23 -3.98 -13.86 17.44
CA VAL A 23 -5.12 -14.31 16.63
C VAL A 23 -5.34 -15.80 16.91
N ASP A 24 -6.51 -16.16 17.39
CA ASP A 24 -6.87 -17.53 17.73
C ASP A 24 -7.63 -18.21 16.58
N TYR A 25 -7.12 -19.34 16.10
CA TYR A 25 -7.70 -20.16 15.03
C TYR A 25 -8.13 -21.56 15.51
N SER A 26 -8.18 -21.79 16.82
CA SER A 26 -8.35 -23.14 17.39
C SER A 26 -9.69 -23.80 17.08
N ASP A 27 -10.73 -23.01 16.86
CA ASP A 27 -12.11 -23.47 16.66
C ASP A 27 -12.63 -23.24 15.24
N ASP A 28 -12.25 -22.14 14.61
CA ASP A 28 -12.67 -21.79 13.24
C ASP A 28 -11.61 -20.93 12.56
N ILE A 29 -10.99 -21.45 11.52
CA ILE A 29 -10.00 -20.72 10.71
C ILE A 29 -10.59 -19.48 10.05
N ARG A 30 -11.89 -19.40 9.88
CA ARG A 30 -12.59 -18.33 9.17
C ARG A 30 -13.21 -17.28 10.09
N LYS A 31 -13.11 -17.40 11.40
CA LYS A 31 -13.73 -16.45 12.34
C LYS A 31 -13.22 -15.01 12.22
N ASN A 32 -12.04 -14.83 11.61
CA ASN A 32 -11.44 -13.52 11.38
C ASN A 32 -11.61 -13.03 9.92
N ASP A 33 -12.46 -13.72 9.13
CA ASP A 33 -12.68 -13.34 7.73
C ASP A 33 -13.36 -11.98 7.64
N TYR A 34 -12.86 -11.15 6.73
CA TYR A 34 -13.45 -9.87 6.35
C TYR A 34 -13.09 -9.56 4.91
N LYS A 35 -13.83 -8.66 4.29
CA LYS A 35 -13.54 -8.14 2.96
C LYS A 35 -14.03 -6.71 2.82
N TRP A 36 -13.36 -5.97 1.96
CA TRP A 36 -13.74 -4.62 1.60
C TRP A 36 -13.28 -4.32 0.17
N PHE A 37 -13.95 -3.38 -0.45
CA PHE A 37 -13.66 -2.91 -1.78
C PHE A 37 -14.08 -1.45 -1.89
N THR A 38 -13.24 -0.61 -2.50
CA THR A 38 -13.52 0.81 -2.70
C THR A 38 -13.18 1.25 -4.11
N PHE A 39 -13.93 2.23 -4.61
CA PHE A 39 -13.54 3.07 -5.72
C PHE A 39 -13.16 4.45 -5.21
N ASN A 40 -11.98 4.89 -5.57
CA ASN A 40 -11.40 6.13 -5.08
C ASN A 40 -11.17 7.06 -6.27
N LEU A 41 -11.69 8.28 -6.19
CA LEU A 41 -11.28 9.39 -7.04
C LEU A 41 -10.18 10.13 -6.31
N MET A 42 -9.01 10.18 -6.92
CA MET A 42 -7.80 10.72 -6.34
C MET A 42 -7.35 11.98 -7.09
N GLN A 43 -6.88 12.98 -6.35
CA GLN A 43 -6.15 14.12 -6.91
C GLN A 43 -4.80 14.20 -6.22
N SER A 44 -3.72 14.04 -6.97
CA SER A 44 -2.37 14.31 -6.50
C SER A 44 -1.89 15.71 -6.92
N ILE A 45 -1.02 16.28 -6.09
CA ILE A 45 -0.31 17.55 -6.37
C ILE A 45 1.14 17.34 -5.95
N ASN A 46 2.07 17.69 -6.83
CA ASN A 46 3.50 17.46 -6.64
C ASN A 46 3.85 15.98 -6.42
N ASN A 47 3.21 15.07 -7.12
CA ASN A 47 3.57 13.68 -7.11
C ASN A 47 5.02 13.48 -7.61
N ARG A 48 5.73 12.45 -7.14
CA ARG A 48 7.13 12.16 -7.45
C ARG A 48 7.32 10.79 -8.13
N ILE A 49 6.30 10.36 -8.87
CA ILE A 49 6.39 9.10 -9.63
C ILE A 49 7.37 9.30 -10.80
N PRO A 50 8.37 8.42 -10.96
CA PRO A 50 9.30 8.48 -12.09
C PRO A 50 8.55 8.46 -13.43
N PHE A 51 8.94 9.34 -14.36
CA PHE A 51 8.31 9.55 -15.67
C PHE A 51 6.82 9.91 -15.63
N GLY A 52 6.22 9.91 -14.45
CA GLY A 52 4.79 10.04 -14.23
C GLY A 52 4.30 11.48 -14.15
N PHE A 53 3.01 11.58 -13.90
CA PHE A 53 2.29 12.83 -13.75
C PHE A 53 2.56 13.44 -12.38
N GLN A 54 2.94 14.72 -12.34
CA GLN A 54 3.21 15.41 -11.09
C GLN A 54 1.92 15.87 -10.40
N ASP A 55 0.99 16.44 -11.16
CA ASP A 55 -0.36 16.77 -10.70
C ASP A 55 -1.34 15.93 -11.52
N ASP A 56 -2.08 15.06 -10.88
CA ASP A 56 -2.91 14.08 -11.57
C ASP A 56 -4.26 13.87 -10.89
N THR A 57 -5.30 13.67 -11.72
CA THR A 57 -6.58 13.12 -11.29
C THR A 57 -6.67 11.71 -11.81
N TYR A 58 -6.73 10.74 -10.91
CA TYR A 58 -6.74 9.32 -11.26
C TYR A 58 -7.79 8.54 -10.49
N PHE A 59 -8.16 7.37 -11.02
CA PHE A 59 -8.98 6.41 -10.31
C PHE A 59 -8.13 5.32 -9.68
N GLU A 60 -8.47 4.99 -8.44
CA GLU A 60 -7.94 3.83 -7.75
C GLU A 60 -9.08 2.87 -7.41
N MET A 61 -8.91 1.59 -7.75
CA MET A 61 -9.71 0.49 -7.21
C MET A 61 -8.90 -0.18 -6.13
N GLU A 62 -9.35 -0.10 -4.89
CA GLU A 62 -8.64 -0.65 -3.75
C GLU A 62 -9.46 -1.77 -3.10
N PHE A 63 -8.81 -2.87 -2.76
CA PHE A 63 -9.47 -4.03 -2.18
C PHE A 63 -8.59 -4.73 -1.16
N GLY A 64 -9.25 -5.40 -0.24
CA GLY A 64 -8.56 -6.21 0.74
C GLY A 64 -9.50 -7.13 1.49
N GLY A 65 -8.91 -7.99 2.29
CA GLY A 65 -9.69 -8.92 3.09
C GLY A 65 -8.85 -10.06 3.62
N ARG A 66 -9.52 -10.87 4.40
CA ARG A 66 -8.99 -12.09 4.94
C ARG A 66 -9.96 -13.22 4.70
N SER A 67 -9.44 -14.38 4.33
CA SER A 67 -10.20 -15.63 4.27
C SER A 67 -9.34 -16.78 4.74
N GLY A 68 -9.62 -17.28 5.95
CA GLY A 68 -8.82 -18.29 6.60
C GLY A 68 -7.36 -17.87 6.76
N TRP A 69 -6.44 -18.60 6.13
CA TRP A 69 -5.00 -18.35 6.17
C TRP A 69 -4.53 -17.23 5.23
N LEU A 70 -5.37 -16.83 4.27
CA LEU A 70 -5.01 -15.81 3.28
C LEU A 70 -5.44 -14.43 3.78
N ASP A 71 -4.49 -13.52 3.85
CA ASP A 71 -4.70 -12.08 4.03
C ASP A 71 -4.31 -11.39 2.73
N LEU A 72 -5.15 -10.51 2.23
CA LEU A 72 -5.00 -9.92 0.90
C LEU A 72 -5.17 -8.41 0.93
N TYR A 73 -4.26 -7.72 0.26
CA TYR A 73 -4.37 -6.32 -0.09
C TYR A 73 -3.96 -6.11 -1.54
N GLY A 74 -4.63 -5.18 -2.21
CA GLY A 74 -4.23 -4.77 -3.56
C GLY A 74 -4.96 -3.52 -4.01
N TYR A 75 -4.39 -2.88 -5.03
CA TYR A 75 -5.05 -1.76 -5.71
C TYR A 75 -4.60 -1.66 -7.17
N LEU A 76 -5.43 -1.02 -7.95
CA LEU A 76 -5.17 -0.64 -9.34
C LEU A 76 -5.42 0.86 -9.47
N ASP A 77 -4.38 1.60 -9.81
CA ASP A 77 -4.43 2.99 -10.21
C ASP A 77 -4.58 3.08 -11.73
N VAL A 78 -5.44 3.98 -12.20
CA VAL A 78 -5.57 4.37 -13.61
C VAL A 78 -5.33 5.87 -13.68
N PHE A 79 -4.18 6.25 -14.22
CA PHE A 79 -3.67 7.62 -14.22
C PHE A 79 -4.30 8.49 -15.30
N ASP A 80 -4.18 9.81 -15.11
CA ASP A 80 -4.51 10.86 -16.07
C ASP A 80 -5.92 10.74 -16.71
N VAL A 81 -6.92 10.41 -15.90
CA VAL A 81 -8.29 10.19 -16.38
C VAL A 81 -8.96 11.45 -16.95
N LEU A 82 -8.41 12.64 -16.65
CA LEU A 82 -8.88 13.91 -17.20
C LEU A 82 -8.00 14.46 -18.32
N ASN A 83 -6.88 13.82 -18.64
CA ASN A 83 -5.89 14.25 -19.63
C ASN A 83 -5.51 15.74 -19.42
N SER A 84 -5.09 16.08 -18.20
CA SER A 84 -4.74 17.46 -17.83
C SER A 84 -3.32 17.80 -18.24
N SER A 85 -3.11 18.95 -18.89
CA SER A 85 -1.76 19.44 -19.26
C SER A 85 -0.86 19.70 -18.05
N ASN A 86 -1.42 19.85 -16.84
CA ASN A 86 -0.65 19.99 -15.61
C ASN A 86 -0.06 18.67 -15.12
N SER A 87 -0.66 17.55 -15.50
CA SER A 87 -0.19 16.22 -15.11
C SER A 87 1.15 15.86 -15.77
N ASP A 88 1.49 16.50 -16.90
CA ASP A 88 2.71 16.21 -17.68
C ASP A 88 3.98 16.91 -17.17
N ARG A 89 3.91 17.72 -16.12
CA ARG A 89 5.04 18.57 -15.66
C ARG A 89 6.29 17.80 -15.24
N ASN A 90 6.15 16.56 -14.79
CA ASN A 90 7.28 15.75 -14.36
C ASN A 90 7.84 14.86 -15.48
N LYS A 91 7.32 14.94 -16.70
CA LYS A 91 7.82 14.16 -17.81
C LYS A 91 8.97 14.89 -18.49
N PRO A 92 10.19 14.31 -18.54
CA PRO A 92 11.26 14.83 -19.39
C PRO A 92 10.84 14.83 -20.86
N GLU A 93 11.36 15.79 -21.62
CA GLU A 93 11.09 15.86 -23.07
C GLU A 93 11.49 14.52 -23.75
N GLY A 94 10.56 13.92 -24.49
CA GLY A 94 10.76 12.63 -25.16
C GLY A 94 10.58 11.38 -24.28
N SER A 95 10.15 11.52 -23.01
CA SER A 95 9.99 10.41 -22.08
C SER A 95 8.59 9.80 -22.03
N ASN A 96 7.68 10.21 -22.91
CA ASN A 96 6.27 9.72 -22.93
C ASN A 96 6.14 8.20 -23.05
N ASP A 97 7.17 7.53 -23.61
CA ASP A 97 7.18 6.09 -23.79
C ASP A 97 7.43 5.31 -22.48
N PHE A 98 7.78 5.99 -21.38
CA PHE A 98 8.08 5.38 -20.08
C PHE A 98 7.03 5.66 -19.01
N ALA A 99 6.05 6.53 -19.26
CA ALA A 99 4.98 6.78 -18.31
C ALA A 99 3.96 5.63 -18.32
N ASP A 100 3.67 5.10 -17.15
CA ASP A 100 2.61 4.12 -16.97
C ASP A 100 1.24 4.80 -17.05
N ASN A 101 0.26 4.16 -17.71
CA ASN A 101 -1.15 4.56 -17.67
C ASN A 101 -1.87 3.92 -16.49
N PHE A 102 -1.37 2.80 -16.01
CA PHE A 102 -1.86 2.19 -14.79
C PHE A 102 -0.72 1.62 -13.94
N PHE A 103 -0.99 1.46 -12.66
CA PHE A 103 -0.13 0.75 -11.72
C PHE A 103 -0.97 -0.23 -10.91
N PHE A 104 -0.51 -1.45 -10.79
CA PHE A 104 -1.16 -2.51 -10.02
C PHE A 104 -0.25 -3.01 -8.91
N LYS A 105 -0.75 -3.01 -7.67
CA LYS A 105 -0.13 -3.68 -6.53
C LYS A 105 -0.98 -4.84 -6.06
N PHE A 106 -0.36 -5.98 -5.86
CA PHE A 106 -0.98 -7.18 -5.30
C PHE A 106 -0.10 -7.74 -4.18
N ALA A 107 -0.63 -7.77 -2.97
CA ALA A 107 0.15 -8.05 -1.76
C ALA A 107 -0.53 -9.13 -0.87
N PRO A 108 -0.57 -10.40 -1.31
CA PRO A 108 -1.06 -11.49 -0.49
C PRO A 108 -0.06 -11.86 0.61
N ARG A 109 -0.60 -12.22 1.78
CA ARG A 109 0.14 -12.78 2.90
C ARG A 109 -0.50 -14.09 3.33
N ALA A 110 0.32 -15.10 3.62
CA ALA A 110 -0.11 -16.41 4.13
C ALA A 110 0.18 -16.50 5.63
N SER A 111 -0.85 -16.56 6.47
CA SER A 111 -0.73 -16.66 7.91
C SER A 111 -0.12 -18.00 8.32
N LEU A 112 1.02 -17.97 8.98
CA LEU A 112 1.67 -19.17 9.52
C LEU A 112 0.93 -19.70 10.73
N ASP A 113 0.32 -18.84 11.54
CA ASP A 113 -0.52 -19.20 12.68
C ASP A 113 -1.74 -20.02 12.19
N ALA A 114 -2.46 -19.50 11.19
CA ALA A 114 -3.61 -20.19 10.62
C ALA A 114 -3.27 -21.52 9.92
N ILE A 115 -2.16 -21.56 9.18
CA ILE A 115 -1.70 -22.76 8.46
C ILE A 115 -1.26 -23.85 9.41
N THR A 116 -0.56 -23.49 10.49
CA THR A 116 -0.04 -24.45 11.44
C THR A 116 -1.02 -24.81 12.56
N GLY A 117 -2.07 -24.00 12.75
CA GLY A 117 -3.00 -24.10 13.89
C GLY A 117 -2.32 -23.82 15.23
N LYS A 118 -1.17 -23.12 15.22
CA LYS A 118 -0.40 -22.79 16.42
C LYS A 118 -0.36 -21.29 16.61
N ASP A 119 -0.39 -20.87 17.86
CA ASP A 119 -0.07 -19.49 18.23
C ASP A 119 1.45 -19.28 18.11
N LEU A 120 1.88 -18.46 17.14
CA LEU A 120 3.26 -18.10 16.90
C LEU A 120 3.57 -16.69 17.40
N SER A 121 2.67 -16.07 18.16
CA SER A 121 2.86 -14.73 18.72
C SER A 121 4.00 -14.70 19.74
N PHE A 122 4.71 -13.58 19.79
CA PHE A 122 5.74 -13.33 20.81
C PHE A 122 5.98 -11.83 20.99
N GLY A 123 6.09 -11.39 22.23
CA GLY A 123 6.29 -9.96 22.53
C GLY A 123 5.20 -9.09 21.88
N PRO A 124 5.55 -8.07 21.06
CA PRO A 124 4.58 -7.26 20.35
C PRO A 124 4.04 -7.90 19.06
N VAL A 125 4.65 -8.99 18.57
CA VAL A 125 4.22 -9.71 17.37
C VAL A 125 2.99 -10.53 17.69
N GLN A 126 1.91 -10.30 16.94
CA GLN A 126 0.61 -10.93 17.15
C GLN A 126 0.33 -12.05 16.15
N GLU A 127 0.92 -11.99 14.99
CA GLU A 127 0.75 -12.97 13.92
C GLU A 127 1.92 -12.92 12.97
N LEU A 128 2.33 -14.06 12.40
CA LEU A 128 3.41 -14.21 11.44
C LEU A 128 2.89 -14.64 10.06
N TYR A 129 3.55 -14.14 9.02
CA TYR A 129 3.18 -14.41 7.63
C TYR A 129 4.38 -14.72 6.76
N ILE A 130 4.16 -15.55 5.73
CA ILE A 130 4.91 -15.41 4.48
C ILE A 130 4.23 -14.32 3.69
N SER A 131 4.95 -13.25 3.39
CA SER A 131 4.42 -12.07 2.72
C SER A 131 5.00 -11.91 1.34
N THR A 132 4.16 -11.50 0.39
CA THR A 132 4.59 -11.20 -0.97
C THR A 132 4.01 -9.86 -1.42
N VAL A 133 4.69 -9.23 -2.38
CA VAL A 133 4.16 -8.08 -3.12
C VAL A 133 4.53 -8.25 -4.58
N THR A 134 3.60 -7.93 -5.46
CA THR A 134 3.83 -7.78 -6.89
C THR A 134 3.42 -6.38 -7.29
N ASN A 135 4.33 -5.63 -7.91
CA ASN A 135 4.10 -4.32 -8.49
C ASN A 135 4.24 -4.41 -10.00
N VAL A 136 3.27 -3.91 -10.73
CA VAL A 136 3.25 -3.90 -12.20
C VAL A 136 2.80 -2.54 -12.69
N GLY A 137 3.59 -1.90 -13.54
CA GLY A 137 3.15 -0.84 -14.42
C GLY A 137 2.86 -1.40 -15.81
N ASP A 138 2.18 -0.66 -16.67
CA ASP A 138 1.86 -1.10 -18.03
C ASP A 138 2.99 -0.87 -19.04
N ASN A 139 4.11 -0.28 -18.59
CA ASN A 139 5.24 -0.03 -19.48
C ASN A 139 6.43 -0.93 -19.13
N ALA A 140 7.29 -0.57 -18.24
CA ALA A 140 8.56 -1.26 -18.05
C ALA A 140 8.89 -1.53 -16.57
N LEU A 141 7.87 -1.59 -15.73
CA LEU A 141 8.01 -1.89 -14.31
C LEU A 141 7.31 -3.21 -13.96
N PHE A 142 8.09 -4.19 -13.49
CA PHE A 142 7.54 -5.43 -12.95
C PHE A 142 8.45 -5.99 -11.85
N GLU A 143 8.01 -5.90 -10.61
CA GLU A 143 8.77 -6.30 -9.43
C GLU A 143 7.99 -7.30 -8.59
N HIS A 144 8.71 -8.25 -8.00
CA HIS A 144 8.20 -9.16 -6.99
C HIS A 144 8.99 -9.02 -5.70
N TYR A 145 8.31 -9.18 -4.59
CA TYR A 145 8.88 -9.20 -3.26
C TYR A 145 8.39 -10.45 -2.53
N ILE A 146 9.29 -11.12 -1.83
CA ILE A 146 8.95 -12.25 -0.96
C ILE A 146 9.70 -12.13 0.35
N GLY A 147 9.04 -12.46 1.45
CA GLY A 147 9.68 -12.38 2.75
C GLY A 147 8.77 -12.74 3.92
N ILE A 148 9.14 -12.23 5.08
CA ILE A 148 8.43 -12.45 6.33
C ILE A 148 7.64 -11.20 6.68
N GLY A 149 6.38 -11.39 7.04
CA GLY A 149 5.51 -10.36 7.56
C GLY A 149 5.02 -10.65 8.96
N SER A 150 4.57 -9.64 9.63
CA SER A 150 3.94 -9.73 10.94
C SER A 150 2.90 -8.63 11.15
N ASP A 151 1.92 -8.91 11.98
CA ASP A 151 1.10 -7.91 12.62
C ASP A 151 1.69 -7.63 14.00
N VAL A 152 1.99 -6.37 14.28
CA VAL A 152 2.68 -5.93 15.50
C VAL A 152 1.78 -4.99 16.30
N GLN A 153 1.63 -5.25 17.59
CA GLN A 153 0.93 -4.35 18.51
C GLN A 153 1.90 -3.30 19.04
N VAL A 154 1.72 -2.06 18.59
CA VAL A 154 2.51 -0.92 19.05
C VAL A 154 1.80 -0.25 20.23
N PRO A 155 2.45 -0.08 21.40
CA PRO A 155 1.84 0.59 22.56
C PRO A 155 1.27 1.97 22.19
N TRP A 156 0.06 2.28 22.68
CA TRP A 156 -0.75 3.49 22.45
C TRP A 156 -1.15 3.77 21.00
N PHE A 157 -0.50 3.10 20.03
CA PHE A 157 -0.81 3.31 18.62
C PHE A 157 -1.83 2.27 18.13
N GLY A 158 -1.61 1.01 18.39
CA GLY A 158 -2.44 -0.10 17.93
C GLY A 158 -1.71 -1.06 16.99
N LYS A 159 -2.45 -1.78 16.19
CA LYS A 159 -1.91 -2.77 15.25
C LYS A 159 -1.25 -2.09 14.04
N MET A 160 -0.08 -2.57 13.68
CA MET A 160 0.67 -2.18 12.49
C MET A 160 1.14 -3.44 11.75
N GLY A 161 1.13 -3.39 10.44
CA GLY A 161 1.86 -4.37 9.63
C GLY A 161 3.35 -4.05 9.62
N LEU A 162 4.20 -5.08 9.70
CA LEU A 162 5.65 -4.95 9.53
C LEU A 162 6.12 -6.12 8.68
N ASN A 163 6.72 -5.81 7.53
CA ASN A 163 7.17 -6.82 6.57
C ASN A 163 8.60 -6.53 6.13
N THR A 164 9.34 -7.59 5.85
CA THR A 164 10.69 -7.54 5.29
C THR A 164 10.76 -8.44 4.08
N TYR A 165 11.37 -7.95 3.00
CA TYR A 165 11.35 -8.61 1.71
C TYR A 165 12.71 -8.65 1.05
N ALA A 166 12.99 -9.74 0.30
CA ALA A 166 13.94 -9.75 -0.81
C ALA A 166 13.18 -9.34 -2.09
N ARG A 167 13.83 -8.55 -2.94
CA ARG A 167 13.26 -8.02 -4.19
C ARG A 167 13.79 -8.81 -5.38
N TYR A 168 12.89 -9.35 -6.20
CA TYR A 168 13.17 -9.87 -7.54
C TYR A 168 12.66 -8.88 -8.59
N VAL A 169 13.53 -8.47 -9.47
CA VAL A 169 13.24 -7.48 -10.52
C VAL A 169 12.96 -8.24 -11.81
N ARG A 170 11.74 -8.22 -12.30
CA ARG A 170 11.38 -8.81 -13.58
C ARG A 170 11.69 -7.85 -14.72
N GLU A 171 11.22 -6.61 -14.61
CA GLU A 171 11.43 -5.53 -15.56
C GLU A 171 11.69 -4.23 -14.79
N ASN A 172 12.60 -3.38 -15.25
CA ASN A 172 12.97 -2.14 -14.61
C ASN A 172 13.56 -1.13 -15.61
N PHE A 173 12.80 -0.82 -16.65
CA PHE A 173 13.18 0.17 -17.67
C PHE A 173 14.53 -0.15 -18.36
N GLY A 174 14.81 -1.42 -18.59
CA GLY A 174 16.06 -1.88 -19.23
C GLY A 174 17.30 -1.82 -18.36
N ALA A 175 17.15 -1.72 -17.03
CA ALA A 175 18.27 -1.67 -16.11
C ALA A 175 19.00 -3.02 -15.98
N ASP A 176 20.26 -3.00 -15.60
CA ASP A 176 21.13 -4.19 -15.48
C ASP A 176 20.67 -5.23 -14.44
N ASN A 177 19.71 -4.86 -13.59
CA ASN A 177 19.14 -5.77 -12.59
C ASN A 177 17.87 -6.51 -13.05
N GLU A 178 17.49 -6.41 -14.31
CA GLU A 178 16.34 -7.14 -14.83
C GLU A 178 16.57 -8.66 -14.80
N SER A 179 15.51 -9.40 -14.44
CA SER A 179 15.48 -10.83 -14.24
C SER A 179 16.40 -11.32 -13.12
N GLU A 180 16.68 -10.48 -12.11
CA GLU A 180 17.58 -10.80 -11.02
C GLU A 180 17.02 -10.43 -9.64
N TRP A 181 17.62 -11.03 -8.60
CA TRP A 181 17.44 -10.59 -7.22
C TRP A 181 18.33 -9.38 -6.97
N ASP A 182 17.74 -8.25 -6.63
CA ASP A 182 18.49 -7.02 -6.35
C ASP A 182 17.77 -6.13 -5.33
N GLY A 183 18.31 -6.11 -4.12
CA GLY A 183 17.83 -5.29 -3.03
C GLY A 183 16.77 -5.94 -2.16
N TYR A 184 16.36 -5.16 -1.16
CA TYR A 184 15.45 -5.53 -0.11
C TYR A 184 14.45 -4.40 0.14
N MET A 185 13.36 -4.71 0.85
CA MET A 185 12.40 -3.70 1.32
C MET A 185 11.96 -4.01 2.75
N ILE A 186 11.88 -2.97 3.58
CA ILE A 186 11.13 -2.98 4.83
C ILE A 186 9.87 -2.16 4.59
N SER A 187 8.72 -2.73 4.92
CA SER A 187 7.41 -2.09 4.76
C SER A 187 6.64 -2.13 6.06
N THR A 188 6.04 -1.02 6.44
CA THR A 188 5.10 -0.95 7.55
C THR A 188 3.86 -0.19 7.13
N ASN A 189 2.72 -0.59 7.67
CA ASN A 189 1.44 0.05 7.38
C ASN A 189 0.57 0.10 8.63
N TRP A 190 -0.37 1.05 8.65
CA TRP A 190 -1.28 1.23 9.76
C TRP A 190 -2.62 1.79 9.32
N PHE A 191 -3.66 1.40 10.06
CA PHE A 191 -5.00 1.95 9.99
C PHE A 191 -5.50 2.14 11.42
N LYS A 192 -5.53 3.40 11.88
CA LYS A 192 -5.90 3.72 13.25
C LYS A 192 -7.15 4.58 13.29
N PRO A 193 -8.30 4.06 13.71
CA PRO A 193 -9.41 4.88 14.13
C PRO A 193 -8.95 5.80 15.28
N TRP A 194 -9.05 7.10 15.06
CA TRP A 194 -8.56 8.09 16.00
C TRP A 194 -9.69 8.70 16.82
N TYR A 195 -10.80 9.00 16.15
CA TYR A 195 -11.96 9.58 16.79
C TYR A 195 -13.25 9.07 16.14
N THR A 196 -14.22 8.68 16.97
CA THR A 196 -15.57 8.28 16.52
C THR A 196 -16.58 9.31 16.98
N LEU A 197 -17.37 9.81 16.04
CA LEU A 197 -18.44 10.78 16.29
C LEU A 197 -19.71 10.07 16.83
N SER A 198 -20.60 10.83 17.43
CA SER A 198 -21.89 10.31 17.94
C SER A 198 -22.81 9.76 16.83
N SER A 199 -22.59 10.18 15.58
CA SER A 199 -23.27 9.62 14.39
C SER A 199 -22.84 8.22 14.02
N GLY A 200 -21.69 7.73 14.56
CA GLY A 200 -21.04 6.50 14.14
C GLY A 200 -19.98 6.71 13.05
N ASP A 201 -19.91 7.90 12.47
CA ASP A 201 -18.81 8.27 11.56
C ASP A 201 -17.51 8.37 12.34
N PHE A 202 -16.38 8.21 11.65
CA PHE A 202 -15.09 8.22 12.35
C PHE A 202 -13.97 8.83 11.53
N ILE A 203 -12.94 9.29 12.22
CA ILE A 203 -11.71 9.79 11.63
C ILE A 203 -10.62 8.76 11.85
N THR A 204 -9.86 8.48 10.77
CA THR A 204 -8.69 7.62 10.84
C THR A 204 -7.41 8.39 10.57
N TYR A 205 -6.34 7.94 11.20
CA TYR A 205 -4.97 8.15 10.75
C TYR A 205 -4.47 6.84 10.13
N GLN A 206 -4.14 6.87 8.86
CA GLN A 206 -3.69 5.70 8.12
C GLN A 206 -2.51 6.01 7.23
N GLY A 207 -1.71 5.00 6.90
CA GLY A 207 -0.57 5.22 6.05
C GLY A 207 0.34 4.01 5.95
N TYR A 208 1.47 4.24 5.30
CA TYR A 208 2.54 3.26 5.15
C TYR A 208 3.90 3.93 5.01
N LEU A 209 4.94 3.15 5.25
CA LEU A 209 6.31 3.50 4.94
C LEU A 209 6.98 2.28 4.29
N ASP A 210 7.49 2.49 3.07
CA ASP A 210 8.29 1.53 2.34
C ASP A 210 9.72 2.07 2.22
N TYR A 211 10.69 1.30 2.70
CA TYR A 211 12.12 1.60 2.57
C TYR A 211 12.80 0.51 1.75
N LYS A 212 13.21 0.86 0.53
CA LYS A 212 14.00 0.00 -0.36
C LYS A 212 15.48 0.27 -0.14
N PHE A 213 16.30 -0.78 -0.13
CA PHE A 213 17.75 -0.67 0.08
C PHE A 213 18.52 -1.84 -0.51
N GLY A 214 19.83 -1.64 -0.69
CA GLY A 214 20.74 -2.70 -1.14
C GLY A 214 20.59 -3.13 -2.60
N ALA A 215 20.05 -2.25 -3.46
CA ALA A 215 19.98 -2.46 -4.92
C ALA A 215 21.37 -2.23 -5.54
N SER A 216 22.27 -3.21 -5.37
CA SER A 216 23.69 -3.06 -5.71
C SER A 216 23.99 -3.20 -7.20
N LYS A 217 23.15 -3.90 -7.95
CA LYS A 217 23.38 -4.15 -9.39
C LYS A 217 23.15 -2.93 -10.28
N ILE A 218 22.43 -1.92 -9.77
CA ILE A 218 22.20 -0.65 -10.45
C ILE A 218 23.04 0.49 -9.87
N SER A 219 23.99 0.20 -8.96
CA SER A 219 24.77 1.23 -8.24
C SER A 219 25.64 2.09 -9.14
N ASP A 220 26.07 1.55 -10.27
CA ASP A 220 26.94 2.23 -11.24
C ASP A 220 26.18 3.07 -12.27
N ASP A 221 24.84 2.93 -12.32
CA ASP A 221 24.01 3.77 -13.18
C ASP A 221 23.84 5.18 -12.58
N ILE A 222 24.28 6.18 -13.32
CA ILE A 222 24.22 7.61 -12.90
C ILE A 222 22.79 8.09 -12.60
N ASN A 223 21.77 7.44 -13.17
CA ASN A 223 20.35 7.79 -13.00
C ASN A 223 19.68 7.02 -11.86
N ARG A 224 20.39 6.10 -11.21
CA ARG A 224 19.85 5.20 -10.20
C ARG A 224 20.44 5.45 -8.82
N THR A 225 19.76 4.93 -7.81
CA THR A 225 20.20 4.92 -6.41
C THR A 225 20.00 3.55 -5.82
N THR A 226 20.71 3.26 -4.72
CA THR A 226 20.62 2.00 -4.02
C THR A 226 19.58 1.98 -2.90
N THR A 227 18.94 3.14 -2.64
CA THR A 227 17.94 3.31 -1.58
C THR A 227 16.79 4.20 -2.06
N ALA A 228 15.60 3.92 -1.56
CA ALA A 228 14.40 4.74 -1.79
C ALA A 228 13.48 4.71 -0.56
N VAL A 229 12.73 5.79 -0.34
CA VAL A 229 11.70 5.88 0.69
C VAL A 229 10.39 6.37 0.09
N GLU A 230 9.30 5.72 0.48
CA GLU A 230 7.94 6.19 0.30
C GLU A 230 7.24 6.20 1.66
N TRP A 231 6.77 7.35 2.09
CA TRP A 231 6.11 7.49 3.38
C TRP A 231 4.81 8.29 3.25
N PHE A 232 3.70 7.59 3.31
CA PHE A 232 2.36 8.18 3.22
C PHE A 232 1.71 8.32 4.59
N ASN A 233 1.09 9.47 4.83
CA ASN A 233 0.34 9.79 6.04
C ASN A 233 -0.99 10.42 5.65
N GLY A 234 -2.10 9.80 6.00
CA GLY A 234 -3.42 10.24 5.62
C GLY A 234 -4.36 10.42 6.81
N LEU A 235 -5.18 11.45 6.76
CA LEU A 235 -6.33 11.66 7.62
C LEU A 235 -7.60 11.52 6.80
N TYR A 236 -8.51 10.65 7.24
CA TYR A 236 -9.73 10.33 6.52
C TYR A 236 -10.95 10.43 7.43
N TYR A 237 -11.98 11.08 6.94
CA TYR A 237 -13.32 11.07 7.53
C TYR A 237 -14.13 9.98 6.85
N HIS A 238 -14.69 9.06 7.63
CA HIS A 238 -15.47 7.91 7.17
C HIS A 238 -16.93 8.03 7.59
N THR A 239 -17.82 7.87 6.61
CA THR A 239 -19.22 7.54 6.80
C THR A 239 -19.47 6.07 6.42
N PRO A 240 -20.68 5.51 6.54
CA PRO A 240 -20.93 4.13 6.12
C PRO A 240 -20.53 3.82 4.66
N GLN A 241 -20.81 4.75 3.72
CA GLN A 241 -20.59 4.53 2.29
C GLN A 241 -19.45 5.35 1.69
N TRP A 242 -18.99 6.41 2.36
CA TRP A 242 -17.97 7.30 1.82
C TRP A 242 -16.80 7.46 2.79
N ALA A 243 -15.63 7.75 2.22
CA ALA A 243 -14.55 8.36 2.97
C ALA A 243 -13.97 9.52 2.17
N PHE A 244 -13.58 10.58 2.88
CA PHE A 244 -12.91 11.74 2.30
C PHE A 244 -11.58 11.93 3.02
N GLY A 245 -10.52 12.05 2.26
CA GLY A 245 -9.18 12.05 2.83
C GLY A 245 -8.27 13.13 2.29
N TYR A 246 -7.32 13.49 3.13
CA TYR A 246 -6.12 14.21 2.75
C TYR A 246 -4.92 13.39 3.18
N GLY A 247 -3.99 13.16 2.22
CA GLY A 247 -2.73 12.46 2.42
C GLY A 247 -1.54 13.36 2.13
N LEU A 248 -0.49 13.20 2.92
CA LEU A 248 0.83 13.78 2.70
C LEU A 248 1.83 12.65 2.50
N LYS A 249 2.49 12.60 1.34
CA LYS A 249 3.45 11.57 0.99
C LYS A 249 4.84 12.18 0.79
N TYR A 250 5.81 11.65 1.53
CA TYR A 250 7.23 11.94 1.32
C TYR A 250 7.83 10.86 0.43
N TYR A 251 8.61 11.32 -0.53
CA TYR A 251 9.38 10.49 -1.42
C TYR A 251 10.86 10.81 -1.30
N HIS A 252 11.68 9.79 -1.40
CA HIS A 252 13.12 9.92 -1.58
C HIS A 252 13.57 8.91 -2.62
N ASN A 253 14.07 9.40 -3.75
CA ASN A 253 14.53 8.59 -4.88
C ASN A 253 13.49 7.52 -5.28
N MET A 254 12.25 7.95 -5.51
CA MET A 254 11.12 7.05 -5.82
C MET A 254 11.53 6.00 -6.85
N ALA A 255 11.17 4.72 -6.57
CA ALA A 255 11.49 3.56 -7.39
C ALA A 255 13.00 3.41 -7.71
N LEU A 256 13.88 3.91 -6.84
CA LEU A 256 15.35 3.88 -6.99
C LEU A 256 15.86 4.74 -8.16
N PHE A 257 15.11 5.74 -8.59
CA PHE A 257 15.59 6.75 -9.53
C PHE A 257 16.17 7.95 -8.79
N LYS A 258 17.29 8.44 -9.28
CA LYS A 258 17.96 9.63 -8.75
C LYS A 258 17.12 10.87 -9.01
N ASP A 259 16.93 11.68 -7.97
CA ASP A 259 16.17 12.92 -8.04
C ASP A 259 16.77 13.91 -9.04
N GLY A 260 15.91 14.54 -9.85
CA GLY A 260 16.31 15.48 -10.91
C GLY A 260 17.12 14.84 -12.04
N GLY A 261 17.14 13.51 -12.12
CA GLY A 261 17.78 12.76 -13.19
C GLY A 261 16.85 12.51 -14.39
N PHE A 262 17.14 11.45 -15.13
CA PHE A 262 16.40 11.03 -16.33
C PHE A 262 14.90 10.80 -16.09
N ALA A 263 14.53 10.37 -14.88
CA ALA A 263 13.15 10.08 -14.52
C ALA A 263 12.38 11.30 -13.97
N GLY A 264 12.98 12.48 -13.94
CA GLY A 264 12.39 13.69 -13.38
C GLY A 264 12.58 13.81 -11.87
N ASP A 265 11.68 14.55 -11.22
CA ASP A 265 11.70 14.76 -9.76
C ASP A 265 11.17 13.52 -9.03
N THR A 266 12.01 12.89 -8.23
CA THR A 266 11.70 11.66 -7.50
C THR A 266 11.83 11.81 -5.98
N THR A 267 12.15 13.02 -5.50
CA THR A 267 12.28 13.36 -4.07
C THR A 267 11.44 14.59 -3.74
N GLY A 268 10.77 14.58 -2.62
CA GLY A 268 9.97 15.70 -2.13
C GLY A 268 8.64 15.28 -1.51
N TRP A 269 7.79 16.25 -1.28
CA TRP A 269 6.46 16.05 -0.71
C TRP A 269 5.39 16.12 -1.79
N GLY A 270 4.48 15.15 -1.78
CA GLY A 270 3.26 15.14 -2.59
C GLY A 270 2.02 15.21 -1.70
N HIS A 271 0.99 15.85 -2.21
CA HIS A 271 -0.30 16.01 -1.55
C HIS A 271 -1.34 15.17 -2.28
N TYR A 272 -2.24 14.54 -1.53
CA TYR A 272 -3.28 13.67 -2.06
C TYR A 272 -4.62 14.03 -1.44
N PHE A 273 -5.63 14.21 -2.29
CA PHE A 273 -7.01 14.36 -1.90
C PHE A 273 -7.78 13.18 -2.46
N SER A 274 -8.71 12.64 -1.68
CA SER A 274 -9.51 11.50 -2.13
C SER A 274 -10.96 11.57 -1.73
N ALA A 275 -11.81 11.05 -2.61
CA ALA A 275 -13.19 10.69 -2.33
C ALA A 275 -13.37 9.21 -2.64
N ASN A 276 -13.65 8.42 -1.62
CA ASN A 276 -13.68 6.97 -1.67
C ASN A 276 -15.11 6.47 -1.48
N TYR A 277 -15.63 5.71 -2.43
CA TYR A 277 -16.92 5.02 -2.30
C TYR A 277 -16.68 3.57 -1.85
N LYS A 278 -17.38 3.17 -0.78
CA LYS A 278 -17.27 1.85 -0.15
C LYS A 278 -18.46 0.96 -0.54
N PHE A 279 -18.16 -0.27 -0.97
CA PHE A 279 -19.15 -1.28 -1.34
C PHE A 279 -19.51 -2.23 -0.20
#